data_4fe7d9dd1894e57f31b9939d2c1582ae
#
_entry.id   4fe7d9dd1894e57f31b9939d2c1582ae
#
_cell.length_a   1.000
_cell.length_b   1.000
_cell.length_c   1.000
_cell.angle_alpha   90.00
_cell.angle_beta   90.00
_cell.angle_gamma   90.00
#
_symmetry.space_group_name_H-M   'P 1'
#
loop_
_entity.id
_entity.type
_entity.pdbx_description
1 polymer ?
#
loop_
_entity_poly.entity_id
_entity_poly.type
_entity_poly.pdbx_seq_one_letter_code
_entity_poly.pdbx_strand_id
1 'polypeptide(L)'
;YFRGPRQVNGSRSILSVNIGTQRIIEYGKQLDTRSMLSKIYMKNVDGEYGYSFSSGKTIPHGITREKYYGLDKQWLNNVAVGLKDRIEFAEREYLVEHITYEGYCGEDITDKIICNGYGVNGKRVSRMEITVNSKGMQTKLLCE
;
A
#
# COMPACT_ATOMS: atom_id res chain seq x y z
N TYR A 1 9.15 -15.78 -10.74
CA TYR A 1 10.43 -15.27 -10.22
C TYR A 1 10.20 -14.24 -9.14
N PHE A 2 10.82 -14.47 -8.00
CA PHE A 2 10.74 -13.58 -6.83
C PHE A 2 12.14 -13.18 -6.38
N ARG A 3 12.35 -11.89 -6.12
CA ARG A 3 13.60 -11.44 -5.54
C ARG A 3 13.38 -10.29 -4.56
N GLY A 4 14.26 -10.20 -3.56
CA GLY A 4 14.20 -9.16 -2.56
C GLY A 4 14.67 -7.79 -3.04
N PRO A 5 14.53 -6.76 -2.20
CA PRO A 5 15.00 -5.41 -2.52
C PRO A 5 16.49 -5.35 -2.79
N ARG A 6 16.88 -4.50 -3.72
CA ARG A 6 18.29 -4.23 -4.02
C ARG A 6 18.99 -3.60 -2.82
N GLN A 7 20.22 -4.04 -2.57
CA GLN A 7 21.09 -3.45 -1.56
C GLN A 7 22.44 -3.10 -2.19
N VAL A 8 23.00 -1.99 -1.77
CA VAL A 8 24.33 -1.53 -2.16
C VAL A 8 25.11 -1.17 -0.89
N ASN A 9 26.26 -1.81 -0.69
CA ASN A 9 27.11 -1.61 0.49
C ASN A 9 26.37 -1.70 1.83
N GLY A 10 25.48 -2.69 1.95
CA GLY A 10 24.65 -2.89 3.16
C GLY A 10 23.51 -1.90 3.32
N SER A 11 23.38 -0.92 2.43
CA SER A 11 22.29 0.04 2.40
C SER A 11 21.35 -0.26 1.23
N ARG A 12 20.06 -0.03 1.46
CA ARG A 12 19.06 -0.19 0.42
C ARG A 12 19.08 0.99 -0.54
N SER A 13 19.23 0.71 -1.82
CA SER A 13 19.15 1.72 -2.88
C SER A 13 17.78 1.66 -3.57
N ILE A 14 17.11 2.81 -3.68
CA ILE A 14 15.84 2.94 -4.41
C ILE A 14 16.12 3.67 -5.71
N LEU A 15 15.75 3.05 -6.83
CA LEU A 15 15.87 3.63 -8.15
C LEU A 15 14.51 4.08 -8.67
N SER A 16 14.55 5.01 -9.63
CA SER A 16 13.38 5.35 -10.45
C SER A 16 13.59 4.74 -11.84
N VAL A 17 12.70 3.85 -12.24
CA VAL A 17 12.81 3.08 -13.48
C VAL A 17 11.67 3.48 -14.42
N ASN A 18 12.01 3.94 -15.63
CA ASN A 18 11.04 4.27 -16.65
C ASN A 18 10.74 3.03 -17.50
N ILE A 19 9.51 2.54 -17.43
CA ILE A 19 9.01 1.43 -18.24
C ILE A 19 8.11 1.90 -19.40
N GLY A 20 7.95 3.21 -19.56
CA GLY A 20 7.03 3.78 -20.55
C GLY A 20 7.44 3.57 -22.00
N THR A 21 8.69 3.16 -22.27
CA THR A 21 9.18 2.81 -23.60
C THR A 21 8.91 1.35 -23.99
N GLN A 22 8.46 0.54 -23.03
CA GLN A 22 8.14 -0.86 -23.27
C GLN A 22 6.71 -1.03 -23.76
N ARG A 23 6.45 -2.16 -24.40
CA ARG A 23 5.09 -2.51 -24.79
C ARG A 23 4.28 -2.93 -23.57
N ILE A 24 3.31 -2.12 -23.22
CA ILE A 24 2.38 -2.42 -22.11
C ILE A 24 1.31 -3.37 -22.61
N ILE A 25 1.21 -4.53 -21.99
CA ILE A 25 0.24 -5.57 -22.33
C ILE A 25 -1.07 -5.34 -21.58
N GLU A 26 -0.97 -5.00 -20.31
CA GLU A 26 -2.13 -4.80 -19.44
C GLU A 26 -1.83 -3.71 -18.42
N TYR A 27 -2.81 -2.87 -18.17
CA TYR A 27 -2.78 -1.87 -17.11
C TYR A 27 -4.14 -1.79 -16.44
N GLY A 28 -4.14 -1.70 -15.14
CA GLY A 28 -5.35 -1.46 -14.36
C GLY A 28 -5.01 -0.80 -13.04
N LYS A 29 -6.00 -0.15 -12.44
CA LYS A 29 -5.88 0.40 -11.10
C LYS A 29 -7.13 0.11 -10.29
N GLN A 30 -6.94 -0.10 -9.00
CA GLN A 30 -8.02 -0.39 -8.08
C GLN A 30 -7.80 0.34 -6.77
N LEU A 31 -8.85 1.02 -6.30
CA LEU A 31 -8.86 1.59 -4.97
C LEU A 31 -9.40 0.55 -3.99
N ASP A 32 -8.52 0.07 -3.11
CA ASP A 32 -8.90 -0.87 -2.06
C ASP A 32 -9.32 -0.11 -0.81
N THR A 33 -10.61 -0.21 -0.47
CA THR A 33 -11.22 0.45 0.68
C THR A 33 -11.70 -0.53 1.74
N ARG A 34 -11.37 -1.83 1.60
CA ARG A 34 -11.89 -2.89 2.47
C ARG A 34 -11.50 -2.74 3.93
N SER A 35 -10.33 -2.14 4.19
CA SER A 35 -9.83 -1.94 5.55
C SER A 35 -10.16 -0.57 6.14
N MET A 36 -10.75 0.36 5.38
CA MET A 36 -11.06 1.69 5.89
C MET A 36 -12.03 1.61 7.07
N LEU A 37 -11.77 2.45 8.07
CA LEU A 37 -12.57 2.53 9.28
C LEU A 37 -13.32 3.86 9.35
N SER A 38 -14.58 3.80 9.81
CA SER A 38 -15.39 4.98 10.09
C SER A 38 -15.16 5.48 11.50
N LYS A 39 -14.97 4.58 12.45
CA LYS A 39 -14.83 4.92 13.87
C LYS A 39 -13.97 3.90 14.60
N ILE A 40 -13.18 4.40 15.55
CA ILE A 40 -12.31 3.60 16.40
C ILE A 40 -12.70 3.87 17.86
N TYR A 41 -12.95 2.82 18.61
CA TYR A 41 -13.18 2.88 20.04
C TYR A 41 -12.05 2.22 20.80
N MET A 42 -11.57 2.89 21.84
CA MET A 42 -10.53 2.37 22.71
C MET A 42 -11.03 2.27 24.14
N LYS A 43 -10.89 1.10 24.71
CA LYS A 43 -11.33 0.76 26.05
C LYS A 43 -10.11 0.69 26.98
N ASN A 44 -10.20 1.39 28.08
CA ASN A 44 -9.18 1.37 29.14
C ASN A 44 -9.24 0.08 29.98
N VAL A 45 -8.24 -0.13 30.82
CA VAL A 45 -8.12 -1.28 31.69
C VAL A 45 -9.29 -1.45 32.65
N ASP A 46 -9.96 -0.35 33.03
CA ASP A 46 -11.15 -0.34 33.89
C ASP A 46 -12.42 -0.86 33.20
N GLY A 47 -12.36 -1.14 31.90
CA GLY A 47 -13.46 -1.70 31.15
C GLY A 47 -14.38 -0.69 30.48
N GLU A 48 -14.09 0.60 30.57
CA GLU A 48 -14.85 1.67 29.92
C GLU A 48 -14.22 2.12 28.61
N TYR A 49 -15.05 2.50 27.62
CA TYR A 49 -14.58 3.08 26.36
C TYR A 49 -14.32 4.56 26.56
N GLY A 50 -13.13 4.89 27.08
CA GLY A 50 -12.72 6.28 27.37
C GLY A 50 -12.39 7.11 26.16
N TYR A 51 -12.12 6.49 25.00
CA TYR A 51 -11.73 7.16 23.77
C TYR A 51 -12.57 6.70 22.60
N SER A 52 -13.04 7.66 21.80
CA SER A 52 -13.80 7.43 20.58
C SER A 52 -13.34 8.40 19.51
N PHE A 53 -12.89 7.89 18.39
CA PHE A 53 -12.38 8.69 17.29
C PHE A 53 -13.15 8.39 16.01
N SER A 54 -13.67 9.44 15.36
CA SER A 54 -14.25 9.32 14.02
C SER A 54 -13.19 9.55 12.96
N SER A 55 -13.19 8.71 11.92
CA SER A 55 -12.34 8.94 10.75
C SER A 55 -12.85 10.18 9.99
N GLY A 56 -11.93 11.00 9.51
CA GLY A 56 -12.26 12.12 8.63
C GLY A 56 -12.59 11.69 7.20
N LYS A 57 -12.53 10.40 6.89
CA LYS A 57 -12.74 9.87 5.55
C LYS A 57 -14.05 9.12 5.44
N THR A 58 -14.70 9.25 4.29
CA THR A 58 -15.94 8.56 3.97
C THR A 58 -15.65 7.26 3.23
N ILE A 59 -16.20 6.16 3.72
CA ILE A 59 -16.14 4.88 3.00
C ILE A 59 -17.18 4.92 1.87
N PRO A 60 -16.83 4.49 0.65
CA PRO A 60 -17.78 4.44 -0.47
C PRO A 60 -19.02 3.60 -0.17
N HIS A 61 -20.12 3.93 -0.83
CA HIS A 61 -21.41 3.22 -0.75
C HIS A 61 -22.12 3.29 0.62
N GLY A 62 -21.81 4.29 1.43
CA GLY A 62 -22.46 4.49 2.73
C GLY A 62 -22.14 3.40 3.76
N ILE A 63 -21.08 2.65 3.55
CA ILE A 63 -20.62 1.60 4.47
C ILE A 63 -20.05 2.25 5.72
N THR A 64 -20.35 1.72 6.89
CA THR A 64 -19.73 2.08 8.17
C THR A 64 -19.00 0.88 8.73
N ARG A 65 -17.76 1.10 9.19
CA ARG A 65 -16.97 0.08 9.87
C ARG A 65 -16.42 0.64 11.15
N GLU A 66 -16.66 -0.06 12.22
CA GLU A 66 -16.19 0.31 13.55
C GLU A 66 -15.24 -0.75 14.07
N LYS A 67 -14.23 -0.34 14.80
CA LYS A 67 -13.26 -1.24 15.39
C LYS A 67 -13.04 -0.88 16.85
N TYR A 68 -12.95 -1.91 17.70
CA TYR A 68 -12.87 -1.80 19.15
C TYR A 68 -11.55 -2.38 19.63
N TYR A 69 -10.81 -1.60 20.39
CA TYR A 69 -9.52 -2.01 20.95
C TYR A 69 -9.54 -1.96 22.46
N GLY A 70 -9.17 -3.06 23.09
CA GLY A 70 -8.92 -3.10 24.52
C GLY A 70 -7.49 -2.63 24.79
N LEU A 71 -7.34 -1.71 25.74
CA LEU A 71 -6.03 -1.28 26.23
C LEU A 71 -5.75 -2.01 27.54
N ASP A 72 -4.52 -2.44 27.71
CA ASP A 72 -4.06 -3.13 28.92
C ASP A 72 -3.56 -2.19 30.01
N LYS A 73 -3.56 -0.90 29.74
CA LYS A 73 -3.15 0.19 30.64
C LYS A 73 -4.05 1.40 30.51
N GLN A 74 -4.12 2.19 31.58
CA GLN A 74 -4.70 3.52 31.51
C GLN A 74 -3.78 4.43 30.70
N TRP A 75 -4.21 4.90 29.56
CA TRP A 75 -3.40 5.70 28.68
C TRP A 75 -3.83 7.17 28.69
N LEU A 76 -2.84 8.05 28.57
CA LEU A 76 -3.08 9.46 28.37
C LEU A 76 -3.67 9.72 26.97
N ASN A 77 -4.42 10.80 26.84
CA ASN A 77 -5.10 11.16 25.59
C ASN A 77 -4.15 11.27 24.39
N ASN A 78 -2.96 11.86 24.58
CA ASN A 78 -1.98 12.00 23.50
C ASN A 78 -1.47 10.62 22.98
N VAL A 79 -1.35 9.64 23.87
CA VAL A 79 -0.96 8.27 23.49
C VAL A 79 -2.09 7.58 22.73
N ALA A 80 -3.34 7.76 23.17
CA ALA A 80 -4.51 7.23 22.48
C ALA A 80 -4.66 7.82 21.07
N VAL A 81 -4.43 9.14 20.92
CA VAL A 81 -4.44 9.80 19.59
C VAL A 81 -3.34 9.25 18.69
N GLY A 82 -2.12 9.07 19.22
CA GLY A 82 -1.01 8.50 18.45
C GLY A 82 -1.28 7.06 17.99
N LEU A 83 -1.91 6.24 18.83
CA LEU A 83 -2.34 4.90 18.47
C LEU A 83 -3.44 4.92 17.39
N LYS A 84 -4.42 5.80 17.54
CA LYS A 84 -5.48 6.01 16.54
C LYS A 84 -4.87 6.36 15.18
N ASP A 85 -3.92 7.27 15.11
CA ASP A 85 -3.27 7.67 13.86
C ASP A 85 -2.54 6.50 13.19
N ARG A 86 -1.89 5.65 13.96
CA ARG A 86 -1.23 4.45 13.44
C ARG A 86 -2.24 3.43 12.91
N ILE A 87 -3.36 3.25 13.59
CA ILE A 87 -4.43 2.35 13.16
C ILE A 87 -5.06 2.86 11.87
N GLU A 88 -5.40 4.14 11.80
CA GLU A 88 -5.94 4.74 10.58
C GLU A 88 -4.98 4.64 9.41
N PHE A 89 -3.70 4.81 9.63
CA PHE A 89 -2.70 4.64 8.59
C PHE A 89 -2.61 3.18 8.12
N ALA A 90 -2.62 2.22 9.03
CA ALA A 90 -2.59 0.79 8.69
C ALA A 90 -3.83 0.34 7.91
N GLU A 91 -4.99 0.90 8.23
CA GLU A 91 -6.29 0.54 7.64
C GLU A 91 -6.73 1.52 6.54
N ARG A 92 -5.82 2.35 6.03
CA ARG A 92 -6.14 3.35 5.01
C ARG A 92 -6.56 2.71 3.69
N GLU A 93 -7.17 3.51 2.85
CA GLU A 93 -7.39 3.14 1.46
C GLU A 93 -6.06 2.98 0.71
N TYR A 94 -6.01 2.03 -0.20
CA TYR A 94 -4.86 1.82 -1.07
C TYR A 94 -5.26 1.97 -2.53
N LEU A 95 -4.53 2.80 -3.26
CA LEU A 95 -4.58 2.79 -4.72
C LEU A 95 -3.52 1.83 -5.23
N VAL A 96 -3.97 0.70 -5.71
CA VAL A 96 -3.11 -0.34 -6.27
C VAL A 96 -3.17 -0.26 -7.79
N GLU A 97 -2.02 -0.16 -8.43
CA GLU A 97 -1.88 -0.20 -9.87
C GLU A 97 -1.14 -1.47 -10.28
N HIS A 98 -1.66 -2.16 -11.29
CA HIS A 98 -0.99 -3.32 -11.87
C HIS A 98 -0.63 -3.05 -13.33
N ILE A 99 0.59 -3.40 -13.69
CA ILE A 99 1.15 -3.17 -15.01
C ILE A 99 1.84 -4.45 -15.45
N THR A 100 1.49 -4.92 -16.65
CA THR A 100 2.20 -6.01 -17.31
C THR A 100 2.80 -5.49 -18.61
N TYR A 101 4.10 -5.69 -18.81
CA TYR A 101 4.79 -5.25 -20.01
C TYR A 101 5.75 -6.31 -20.53
N GLU A 102 6.12 -6.20 -21.81
CA GLU A 102 7.12 -7.07 -22.43
C GLU A 102 8.53 -6.64 -22.01
N GLY A 103 9.36 -7.61 -21.62
CA GLY A 103 10.74 -7.36 -21.25
C GLY A 103 10.93 -7.18 -19.74
N TYR A 104 12.07 -6.59 -19.40
CA TYR A 104 12.47 -6.28 -18.03
C TYR A 104 13.43 -5.10 -18.03
N CYS A 105 13.12 -4.08 -17.24
CA CYS A 105 13.87 -2.84 -17.21
C CYS A 105 14.84 -2.72 -16.02
N GLY A 106 15.03 -3.77 -15.24
CA GLY A 106 15.94 -3.79 -14.11
C GLY A 106 15.34 -3.28 -12.80
N GLU A 107 14.04 -3.05 -12.73
CA GLU A 107 13.35 -2.66 -11.51
C GLU A 107 13.38 -3.76 -10.46
N ASP A 108 13.27 -3.36 -9.22
CA ASP A 108 13.24 -4.24 -8.06
C ASP A 108 12.12 -3.85 -7.11
N ILE A 109 11.79 -4.74 -6.19
CA ILE A 109 10.79 -4.42 -5.15
C ILE A 109 11.21 -3.15 -4.43
N THR A 110 10.27 -2.23 -4.28
CA THR A 110 10.38 -0.89 -3.68
C THR A 110 11.04 0.18 -4.57
N ASP A 111 11.56 -0.18 -5.73
CA ASP A 111 11.93 0.83 -6.72
C ASP A 111 10.68 1.58 -7.18
N LYS A 112 10.87 2.79 -7.66
CA LYS A 112 9.78 3.62 -8.18
C LYS A 112 9.64 3.41 -9.68
N ILE A 113 8.42 3.35 -10.15
CA ILE A 113 8.10 3.14 -11.56
C ILE A 113 7.57 4.42 -12.17
N ILE A 114 7.99 4.68 -13.40
CA ILE A 114 7.49 5.78 -14.23
C ILE A 114 6.95 5.18 -15.51
N CYS A 115 5.68 5.47 -15.80
CA CYS A 115 5.01 5.11 -17.05
C CYS A 115 4.05 6.23 -17.45
N ASN A 116 4.56 7.22 -18.13
CA ASN A 116 3.82 8.47 -18.44
C ASN A 116 2.56 8.24 -19.27
N GLY A 117 2.56 7.24 -20.16
CA GLY A 117 1.40 6.93 -20.99
C GLY A 117 0.17 6.51 -20.18
N TYR A 118 0.35 6.09 -18.94
CA TYR A 118 -0.74 5.69 -18.03
C TYR A 118 -0.80 6.56 -16.78
N GLY A 119 -0.06 7.65 -16.74
CA GLY A 119 -0.06 8.57 -15.60
C GLY A 119 0.61 8.03 -14.34
N VAL A 120 1.44 7.00 -14.47
CA VAL A 120 2.19 6.42 -13.35
C VAL A 120 3.50 7.17 -13.18
N ASN A 121 3.70 7.77 -12.02
CA ASN A 121 4.92 8.50 -11.72
C ASN A 121 5.28 8.33 -10.25
N GLY A 122 6.38 7.62 -9.99
CA GLY A 122 6.92 7.45 -8.65
C GLY A 122 6.16 6.46 -7.77
N LYS A 123 5.33 5.60 -8.33
CA LYS A 123 4.70 4.50 -7.61
C LYS A 123 5.72 3.42 -7.29
N ARG A 124 5.65 2.89 -6.09
CA ARG A 124 6.60 1.86 -5.61
C ARG A 124 6.14 0.47 -5.98
N VAL A 125 7.07 -0.34 -6.45
CA VAL A 125 6.82 -1.76 -6.71
C VAL A 125 6.66 -2.50 -5.37
N SER A 126 5.50 -3.08 -5.15
CA SER A 126 5.23 -3.92 -3.98
C SER A 126 5.35 -5.42 -4.30
N ARG A 127 5.10 -5.79 -5.55
CA ARG A 127 5.21 -7.17 -6.01
C ARG A 127 5.66 -7.19 -7.47
N MET A 128 6.51 -8.16 -7.79
CA MET A 128 7.01 -8.35 -9.14
C MET A 128 7.00 -9.83 -9.50
N GLU A 129 6.52 -10.14 -10.71
CA GLU A 129 6.54 -11.48 -11.28
C GLU A 129 7.10 -11.41 -12.70
N ILE A 130 8.15 -12.17 -12.96
CA ILE A 130 8.77 -12.26 -14.29
C ILE A 130 8.47 -13.64 -14.86
N THR A 131 7.86 -13.66 -16.05
CA THR A 131 7.56 -14.88 -16.78
C THR A 131 8.40 -14.93 -18.04
N VAL A 132 9.12 -16.03 -18.23
CA VAL A 132 9.90 -16.30 -19.43
C VAL A 132 9.36 -17.55 -20.10
N ASN A 133 9.02 -17.45 -21.38
CA ASN A 133 8.49 -18.57 -22.16
C ASN A 133 8.99 -18.49 -23.63
N SER A 134 8.51 -19.39 -24.48
CA SER A 134 8.87 -19.42 -25.89
C SER A 134 8.50 -18.15 -26.68
N LYS A 135 7.60 -17.32 -26.16
CA LYS A 135 7.15 -16.07 -26.78
C LYS A 135 7.93 -14.85 -26.27
N GLY A 136 8.83 -15.03 -25.32
CA GLY A 136 9.65 -13.97 -24.75
C GLY A 136 9.49 -13.82 -23.24
N MET A 137 9.78 -12.62 -22.76
CA MET A 137 9.77 -12.26 -21.34
C MET A 137 8.66 -11.23 -21.06
N GLN A 138 7.93 -11.42 -19.98
CA GLN A 138 6.94 -10.49 -19.47
C GLN A 138 7.22 -10.18 -18.01
N THR A 139 7.02 -8.94 -17.62
CA THR A 139 7.10 -8.50 -16.23
C THR A 139 5.75 -7.97 -15.78
N LYS A 140 5.25 -8.52 -14.70
CA LYS A 140 4.01 -8.06 -14.04
C LYS A 140 4.37 -7.36 -12.74
N LEU A 141 3.95 -6.12 -12.61
CA LEU A 141 4.21 -5.29 -11.44
C LEU A 141 2.91 -4.96 -10.73
N LEU A 142 2.96 -5.00 -9.41
CA LEU A 142 1.95 -4.43 -8.53
C LEU A 142 2.58 -3.24 -7.84
N CYS A 143 1.98 -2.06 -7.98
CA CYS A 143 2.52 -0.80 -7.50
C CYS A 143 1.53 -0.10 -6.55
N GLU A 144 2.08 0.55 -5.54
CA GLU A 144 1.34 1.33 -4.55
C GLU A 144 1.80 2.79 -4.48
#